data_187c2ce3f06d3279c2583e9677d919f0
#
_entry.id   187c2ce3f06d3279c2583e9677d919f0
#
_cell.length_a   1.000
_cell.length_b   1.000
_cell.length_c   1.000
_cell.angle_alpha   90.00
_cell.angle_beta   90.00
_cell.angle_gamma   90.00
#
_symmetry.space_group_name_H-M   'P 1'
#
loop_
_entity.id
_entity.type
_entity.pdbx_description
1 polymer ?
#
loop_
_entity_poly.entity_id
_entity_poly.type
_entity_poly.pdbx_seq_one_letter_code
_entity_poly.pdbx_strand_id
1 'polypeptide(L)'
;MNRILQIIAGFLVLVNIGGQTVFGQVQHRLSGVTDLGYAVEGILYREITFESLPDVKTREELKERGVILYEHLEGLSWLASIREGSTVLFERNAGFRFAGVDLYRKMSTPLIDGEPCGISDLSSYKMIIQHMPGLPENKINALAEHAGLRIEKYNGDHRLFFAYVNIADWRNLAREPWIQFVSCAPMPGEPEDREGRGMHRVNLVANNKLENLFLDGSGVKVCVRDDGFVGPHIDFKNRITNDVFGGNGTHGDMVSGILCGAGNIDPVIEGMATGAELFVINYQDDFLDKTMDLHQINGVVITNSSYSNGCNAGYTALSQIVDRQIFQNQSLLHVFSAGNSNNLDCGYGAGNQWGNITGGHKIGKNVLTAANLQLSSLVDPSSSRGPTRDGRLSPHISARGTNQLSTQDGNIYQVGGGTSAASPGVAGVATLLYDAYKRFNGGVNPPSALIKATIMNTATDIGTPGPDYIYGYGVIDA
;
A
#
# COMPACT_ATOMS: atom_id res chain seq x y z
N MET A 1 -29.24 38.33 31.40
CA MET A 1 -28.49 37.67 32.50
C MET A 1 -27.45 36.76 31.85
N ASN A 2 -26.38 37.30 31.72
CA ASN A 2 -24.90 37.02 31.69
C ASN A 2 -24.44 35.63 32.00
N ARG A 3 -23.61 35.09 31.07
CA ARG A 3 -22.23 34.57 31.24
C ARG A 3 -21.72 34.09 29.86
N ILE A 4 -21.04 34.92 29.13
CA ILE A 4 -19.59 35.06 28.93
C ILE A 4 -18.93 33.75 28.46
N LEU A 5 -18.79 33.62 27.12
CA LEU A 5 -17.78 32.82 26.43
C LEU A 5 -16.50 33.66 26.39
N GLN A 6 -15.40 33.17 26.97
CA GLN A 6 -14.09 33.71 26.70
C GLN A 6 -13.43 32.85 25.58
N ILE A 7 -13.32 33.47 24.43
CA ILE A 7 -12.45 33.03 23.33
C ILE A 7 -11.06 33.59 23.61
N ILE A 8 -10.05 32.73 23.79
CA ILE A 8 -8.66 33.15 23.83
C ILE A 8 -8.16 33.14 22.39
N ALA A 9 -8.05 34.32 21.80
CA ALA A 9 -7.36 34.56 20.55
C ALA A 9 -5.86 34.58 20.80
N GLY A 10 -5.11 33.63 20.19
CA GLY A 10 -3.66 33.66 20.19
C GLY A 10 -3.14 34.74 19.24
N PHE A 11 -2.36 35.68 19.77
CA PHE A 11 -1.69 36.71 18.98
C PHE A 11 -0.54 36.11 18.17
N LEU A 12 -0.62 36.24 16.84
CA LEU A 12 0.50 36.07 15.93
C LEU A 12 1.37 37.33 15.97
N VAL A 13 2.60 37.21 16.44
CA VAL A 13 3.63 38.26 16.26
C VAL A 13 4.44 37.91 15.03
N LEU A 14 4.23 38.64 13.94
CA LEU A 14 5.05 38.63 12.75
C LEU A 14 6.29 39.53 12.97
N VAL A 15 7.46 38.97 13.10
CA VAL A 15 8.72 39.69 13.00
C VAL A 15 9.34 39.40 11.64
N ASN A 16 9.37 40.37 10.78
CA ASN A 16 9.93 40.30 9.43
C ASN A 16 11.38 40.82 9.49
N ILE A 17 12.36 39.94 9.38
CA ILE A 17 13.77 40.32 9.17
C ILE A 17 14.29 39.41 8.03
N GLY A 18 14.42 40.00 6.84
CA GLY A 18 15.30 39.51 5.76
C GLY A 18 14.91 38.19 5.09
N GLY A 19 13.83 38.18 4.33
CA GLY A 19 13.72 37.33 3.12
C GLY A 19 13.64 35.82 3.26
N GLN A 20 13.46 35.24 4.47
CA GLN A 20 13.16 33.82 4.67
C GLN A 20 12.09 33.65 5.72
N THR A 21 10.95 33.11 5.33
CA THR A 21 9.86 32.72 6.23
C THR A 21 10.28 31.44 6.97
N VAL A 22 10.78 31.57 8.18
CA VAL A 22 10.94 30.42 9.08
C VAL A 22 9.62 30.21 9.80
N PHE A 23 8.90 29.14 9.48
CA PHE A 23 7.80 28.67 10.30
C PHE A 23 8.37 28.11 11.61
N GLY A 24 8.47 28.95 12.62
CA GLY A 24 8.72 28.53 13.99
C GLY A 24 7.43 28.01 14.58
N GLN A 25 7.23 26.70 14.67
CA GLN A 25 6.26 26.13 15.59
C GLN A 25 6.68 26.51 17.00
N VAL A 26 5.87 27.34 17.67
CA VAL A 26 5.97 27.55 19.10
C VAL A 26 5.54 26.25 19.78
N GLN A 27 6.50 25.37 20.03
CA GLN A 27 6.29 24.29 20.97
C GLN A 27 6.03 24.93 22.34
N HIS A 28 4.79 24.83 22.82
CA HIS A 28 4.49 24.99 24.23
C HIS A 28 5.25 23.87 24.97
N ARG A 29 6.48 24.13 25.35
CA ARG A 29 7.15 23.35 26.40
C ARG A 29 6.33 23.54 27.66
N LEU A 30 5.53 22.55 28.00
CA LEU A 30 5.09 22.36 29.38
C LEU A 30 6.36 22.01 30.19
N SER A 31 7.06 23.05 30.64
CA SER A 31 8.26 22.89 31.43
C SER A 31 7.91 22.24 32.76
N GLY A 32 8.46 21.04 33.00
CA GLY A 32 8.79 20.61 34.34
C GLY A 32 7.73 19.91 35.15
N VAL A 33 7.09 18.83 34.60
CA VAL A 33 6.56 17.80 35.50
C VAL A 33 7.57 16.63 35.50
N THR A 34 8.62 16.80 36.26
CA THR A 34 9.52 15.67 36.64
C THR A 34 8.77 14.85 37.68
N ASP A 35 8.33 13.66 37.30
CA ASP A 35 7.83 12.72 38.28
C ASP A 35 9.00 12.24 39.15
N LEU A 36 8.99 12.61 40.43
CA LEU A 36 9.98 12.14 41.40
C LEU A 36 9.79 10.66 41.73
N GLY A 37 8.76 10.01 41.21
CA GLY A 37 8.44 8.59 41.31
C GLY A 37 8.82 7.94 42.64
N TYR A 38 8.06 6.96 43.03
CA TYR A 38 8.39 6.08 44.19
C TYR A 38 9.26 4.90 43.73
N ALA A 39 9.90 4.23 44.70
CA ALA A 39 10.66 3.02 44.42
C ALA A 39 9.72 1.87 44.04
N VAL A 40 10.06 1.18 42.97
CA VAL A 40 9.37 -0.04 42.53
C VAL A 40 10.31 -1.22 42.80
N GLU A 41 9.88 -2.17 43.60
CA GLU A 41 10.71 -3.31 44.04
C GLU A 41 12.08 -2.88 44.57
N GLY A 42 12.14 -1.76 45.31
CA GLY A 42 13.37 -1.22 45.91
C GLY A 42 14.30 -0.52 44.88
N ILE A 43 13.79 -0.18 43.71
CA ILE A 43 14.52 0.50 42.64
C ILE A 43 13.87 1.85 42.34
N LEU A 44 14.67 2.91 42.34
CA LEU A 44 14.30 4.25 41.87
C LEU A 44 14.84 4.48 40.46
N TYR A 45 13.98 4.88 39.52
CA TYR A 45 14.43 5.27 38.18
C TYR A 45 14.60 6.77 38.08
N ARG A 46 15.74 7.21 37.52
CA ARG A 46 16.11 8.61 37.39
C ARG A 46 16.81 8.88 36.07
N GLU A 47 16.73 10.12 35.63
CA GLU A 47 17.67 10.65 34.66
C GLU A 47 18.91 11.14 35.45
N ILE A 48 20.10 10.74 35.04
CA ILE A 48 21.37 11.21 35.54
C ILE A 48 22.07 12.02 34.44
N THR A 49 22.42 13.28 34.73
CA THR A 49 23.14 14.14 33.81
C THR A 49 24.52 14.36 34.35
N PHE A 50 25.54 14.04 33.56
CA PHE A 50 26.96 14.22 33.90
C PHE A 50 27.48 15.59 33.44
N GLU A 51 28.57 16.05 34.01
CA GLU A 51 29.31 17.24 33.54
C GLU A 51 30.21 16.90 32.34
N SER A 52 30.63 15.64 32.21
CA SER A 52 31.34 15.05 31.07
C SER A 52 30.91 13.61 30.88
N LEU A 53 31.18 13.02 29.70
CA LEU A 53 30.82 11.60 29.45
C LEU A 53 31.49 10.69 30.50
N PRO A 54 30.69 9.84 31.18
CA PRO A 54 31.25 8.92 32.19
C PRO A 54 32.11 7.85 31.50
N ASP A 55 33.37 7.74 31.93
CA ASP A 55 34.26 6.67 31.50
C ASP A 55 33.87 5.32 32.13
N VAL A 56 34.59 4.27 31.75
CA VAL A 56 34.32 2.91 32.26
C VAL A 56 34.46 2.84 33.76
N LYS A 57 35.48 3.49 34.30
CA LYS A 57 35.76 3.51 35.75
C LYS A 57 34.63 4.18 36.52
N THR A 58 34.19 5.34 36.07
CA THR A 58 33.03 6.04 36.68
C THR A 58 31.77 5.19 36.68
N ARG A 59 31.53 4.44 35.61
CA ARG A 59 30.34 3.55 35.50
C ARG A 59 30.45 2.37 36.47
N GLU A 60 31.62 1.79 36.64
CA GLU A 60 31.86 0.69 37.60
C GLU A 60 31.72 1.18 39.05
N GLU A 61 32.29 2.32 39.38
CA GLU A 61 32.16 2.93 40.72
C GLU A 61 30.68 3.25 41.05
N LEU A 62 29.91 3.77 40.08
CA LEU A 62 28.47 4.01 40.25
C LEU A 62 27.71 2.70 40.47
N LYS A 63 28.05 1.65 39.72
CA LYS A 63 27.43 0.33 39.85
C LYS A 63 27.67 -0.29 41.22
N GLU A 64 28.89 -0.21 41.74
CA GLU A 64 29.22 -0.68 43.11
C GLU A 64 28.42 0.08 44.18
N ARG A 65 28.06 1.33 43.92
CA ARG A 65 27.26 2.17 44.80
C ARG A 65 25.76 2.03 44.57
N GLY A 66 25.36 1.08 43.73
CA GLY A 66 23.94 0.74 43.47
C GLY A 66 23.26 1.63 42.42
N VAL A 67 24.05 2.31 41.56
CA VAL A 67 23.54 3.06 40.42
C VAL A 67 23.91 2.34 39.13
N ILE A 68 22.92 1.95 38.34
CA ILE A 68 23.14 1.29 37.04
C ILE A 68 22.69 2.20 35.93
N LEU A 69 23.58 2.52 34.99
CA LEU A 69 23.26 3.24 33.77
C LEU A 69 22.78 2.27 32.69
N TYR A 70 21.63 2.54 32.06
CA TYR A 70 21.06 1.69 31.03
C TYR A 70 21.18 2.28 29.65
N GLU A 71 20.57 3.42 29.43
CA GLU A 71 20.37 4.00 28.12
C GLU A 71 20.80 5.44 28.08
N HIS A 72 21.60 5.81 27.06
CA HIS A 72 21.92 7.20 26.79
C HIS A 72 20.70 7.91 26.22
N LEU A 73 20.28 8.99 26.81
CA LEU A 73 19.13 9.77 26.40
C LEU A 73 19.55 10.85 25.39
N GLU A 74 19.98 11.99 25.88
CA GLU A 74 20.50 13.06 25.04
C GLU A 74 21.62 13.83 25.76
N GLY A 75 22.54 14.44 25.01
CA GLY A 75 23.63 15.22 25.58
C GLY A 75 24.49 14.39 26.51
N LEU A 76 24.49 14.72 27.80
CA LEU A 76 25.22 14.02 28.86
C LEU A 76 24.29 13.26 29.82
N SER A 77 23.04 13.02 29.42
CA SER A 77 22.01 12.42 30.25
C SER A 77 21.81 10.94 29.95
N TRP A 78 21.54 10.14 30.99
CA TRP A 78 21.32 8.69 30.94
C TRP A 78 20.10 8.30 31.76
N LEU A 79 19.42 7.28 31.35
CA LEU A 79 18.45 6.56 32.18
C LEU A 79 19.22 5.69 33.15
N ALA A 80 18.93 5.83 34.44
CA ALA A 80 19.60 5.09 35.52
C ALA A 80 18.60 4.49 36.50
N SER A 81 18.94 3.32 37.06
CA SER A 81 18.34 2.83 38.29
C SER A 81 19.22 3.08 39.49
N ILE A 82 18.59 3.36 40.60
CA ILE A 82 19.26 3.61 41.89
C ILE A 82 18.60 2.71 42.92
N ARG A 83 19.42 1.96 43.67
CA ARG A 83 18.87 1.15 44.76
C ARG A 83 18.31 2.07 45.85
N GLU A 84 17.13 1.77 46.34
CA GLU A 84 16.49 2.52 47.42
C GLU A 84 17.41 2.56 48.65
N GLY A 85 17.53 3.73 49.28
CA GLY A 85 18.44 3.96 50.41
C GLY A 85 19.90 4.26 50.01
N SER A 86 20.24 4.33 48.73
CA SER A 86 21.57 4.72 48.28
C SER A 86 21.87 6.17 48.68
N THR A 87 23.05 6.38 49.29
CA THR A 87 23.54 7.73 49.69
C THR A 87 23.92 8.63 48.53
N VAL A 88 24.08 8.06 47.31
CA VAL A 88 24.46 8.79 46.09
C VAL A 88 23.45 9.89 45.74
N LEU A 89 22.17 9.71 46.07
CA LEU A 89 21.14 10.72 45.85
C LEU A 89 21.35 12.04 46.59
N PHE A 90 22.11 12.02 47.65
CA PHE A 90 22.33 13.18 48.54
C PHE A 90 23.69 13.84 48.34
N GLU A 91 24.52 13.33 47.43
CA GLU A 91 25.86 13.89 47.19
C GLU A 91 25.79 15.21 46.43
N ARG A 92 26.40 16.23 47.03
CA ARG A 92 26.64 17.53 46.37
C ARG A 92 28.04 17.51 45.76
N ASN A 93 28.19 18.00 44.53
CA ASN A 93 29.45 18.08 43.78
C ASN A 93 30.03 16.75 43.28
N ALA A 94 29.21 15.79 42.96
CA ALA A 94 29.66 14.47 42.47
C ALA A 94 29.99 14.46 40.96
N GLY A 95 29.96 15.60 40.28
CA GLY A 95 30.13 15.66 38.80
C GLY A 95 28.91 15.16 37.99
N PHE A 96 27.80 14.92 38.66
CA PHE A 96 26.52 14.57 38.07
C PHE A 96 25.35 15.06 38.95
N ARG A 97 24.17 15.07 38.34
CA ARG A 97 22.89 15.39 39.01
C ARG A 97 21.80 14.45 38.60
N PHE A 98 20.84 14.19 39.48
CA PHE A 98 19.64 13.39 39.20
C PHE A 98 18.43 14.28 38.99
N ALA A 99 17.57 13.83 38.09
CA ALA A 99 16.22 14.35 37.87
C ALA A 99 15.21 13.20 37.77
N GLY A 100 13.92 13.50 37.91
CA GLY A 100 12.87 12.56 37.54
C GLY A 100 12.89 12.29 36.04
N VAL A 101 12.40 11.12 35.66
CA VAL A 101 12.28 10.78 34.23
C VAL A 101 11.21 11.67 33.60
N ASP A 102 11.57 12.32 32.48
CA ASP A 102 10.65 13.20 31.76
C ASP A 102 9.49 12.40 31.18
N LEU A 103 8.25 12.79 31.53
CA LEU A 103 7.05 12.10 31.08
C LEU A 103 6.86 12.13 29.55
N TYR A 104 7.35 13.17 28.88
CA TYR A 104 7.32 13.25 27.42
C TYR A 104 8.23 12.19 26.76
N ARG A 105 9.31 11.81 27.42
CA ARG A 105 10.17 10.72 26.92
C ARG A 105 9.53 9.34 27.07
N LYS A 106 8.49 9.23 27.91
CA LYS A 106 7.75 7.98 28.13
C LYS A 106 6.60 7.76 27.15
N MET A 107 6.34 8.66 26.22
CA MET A 107 5.22 8.58 25.30
C MET A 107 5.66 8.80 23.85
N SER A 108 5.02 8.08 22.92
CA SER A 108 5.18 8.34 21.49
C SER A 108 4.62 9.72 21.10
N THR A 109 5.18 10.35 20.07
CA THR A 109 4.75 11.67 19.59
C THR A 109 3.24 11.78 19.34
N PRO A 110 2.55 10.82 18.68
CA PRO A 110 1.10 10.88 18.52
C PRO A 110 0.33 10.99 19.85
N LEU A 111 0.77 10.27 20.88
CA LEU A 111 0.14 10.35 22.21
C LEU A 111 0.39 11.70 22.88
N ILE A 112 1.57 12.29 22.72
CA ILE A 112 1.90 13.64 23.23
C ILE A 112 0.98 14.67 22.56
N ASP A 113 0.77 14.56 21.26
CA ASP A 113 -0.06 15.46 20.45
C ASP A 113 -1.56 15.24 20.68
N GLY A 114 -1.92 14.21 21.46
CA GLY A 114 -3.30 13.91 21.83
C GLY A 114 -4.07 13.13 20.78
N GLU A 115 -3.38 12.52 19.83
CA GLU A 115 -3.99 11.62 18.85
C GLU A 115 -4.47 10.33 19.53
N PRO A 116 -5.72 9.92 19.31
CA PRO A 116 -6.25 8.71 19.91
C PRO A 116 -5.64 7.48 19.25
N CYS A 117 -5.35 6.45 20.05
CA CYS A 117 -5.05 5.12 19.52
C CYS A 117 -6.29 4.52 18.83
N GLY A 118 -6.07 3.58 17.93
CA GLY A 118 -7.15 2.77 17.40
C GLY A 118 -7.95 2.11 18.54
N ILE A 119 -9.27 2.24 18.48
CA ILE A 119 -10.18 1.67 19.48
C ILE A 119 -10.29 0.17 19.21
N SER A 120 -9.90 -0.67 20.18
CA SER A 120 -10.01 -2.13 20.06
C SER A 120 -11.38 -2.67 20.48
N ASP A 121 -12.05 -1.95 21.38
CA ASP A 121 -13.43 -2.13 21.80
C ASP A 121 -13.99 -0.76 22.24
N LEU A 122 -15.27 -0.68 22.60
CA LEU A 122 -15.94 0.58 22.96
C LEU A 122 -15.33 1.33 24.15
N SER A 123 -14.39 0.74 24.88
CA SER A 123 -13.87 1.28 26.15
C SER A 123 -12.36 1.23 26.31
N SER A 124 -11.61 0.59 25.42
CA SER A 124 -10.17 0.40 25.59
C SER A 124 -9.34 0.62 24.33
N TYR A 125 -8.15 1.15 24.52
CA TYR A 125 -7.08 1.21 23.53
C TYR A 125 -6.17 -0.01 23.65
N LYS A 126 -5.73 -0.57 22.54
CA LYS A 126 -4.63 -1.53 22.52
C LYS A 126 -3.32 -0.75 22.40
N MET A 127 -2.41 -0.98 23.35
CA MET A 127 -1.16 -0.23 23.47
C MET A 127 0.05 -1.19 23.57
N ILE A 128 1.21 -0.70 23.16
CA ILE A 128 2.51 -1.33 23.44
C ILE A 128 3.13 -0.56 24.59
N ILE A 129 3.52 -1.30 25.61
CA ILE A 129 4.14 -0.77 26.84
C ILE A 129 5.48 -1.44 27.03
N GLN A 130 6.52 -0.61 27.21
CA GLN A 130 7.85 -1.06 27.59
C GLN A 130 8.06 -0.77 29.09
N HIS A 131 8.45 -1.78 29.84
CA HIS A 131 8.77 -1.60 31.26
C HIS A 131 10.24 -1.23 31.45
N MET A 132 10.55 -0.59 32.58
CA MET A 132 11.90 -0.22 32.98
C MET A 132 12.81 -1.44 33.10
N PRO A 133 14.11 -1.31 32.80
CA PRO A 133 15.07 -2.40 32.94
C PRO A 133 15.35 -2.77 34.40
N GLY A 134 15.76 -4.02 34.64
CA GLY A 134 16.15 -4.51 35.97
C GLY A 134 14.98 -4.93 36.85
N LEU A 135 13.75 -4.79 36.42
CA LEU A 135 12.58 -5.31 37.15
C LEU A 135 12.46 -6.83 36.96
N PRO A 136 12.13 -7.59 38.01
CA PRO A 136 11.87 -9.02 37.91
C PRO A 136 10.64 -9.27 37.02
N GLU A 137 10.75 -10.20 36.09
CA GLU A 137 9.67 -10.52 35.14
C GLU A 137 8.39 -10.99 35.84
N ASN A 138 8.54 -11.80 36.92
CA ASN A 138 7.42 -12.29 37.69
C ASN A 138 6.64 -11.19 38.43
N LYS A 139 7.14 -9.96 38.46
CA LYS A 139 6.46 -8.81 39.08
C LYS A 139 5.67 -7.98 38.05
N ILE A 140 5.98 -8.12 36.78
CA ILE A 140 5.36 -7.28 35.72
C ILE A 140 3.85 -7.48 35.66
N ASN A 141 3.36 -8.71 35.79
CA ASN A 141 1.92 -8.97 35.79
C ASN A 141 1.20 -8.29 36.96
N ALA A 142 1.79 -8.35 38.17
CA ALA A 142 1.19 -7.70 39.34
C ALA A 142 1.20 -6.17 39.23
N LEU A 143 2.29 -5.59 38.69
CA LEU A 143 2.40 -4.15 38.43
C LEU A 143 1.39 -3.70 37.36
N ALA A 144 1.22 -4.48 36.31
CA ALA A 144 0.25 -4.20 35.26
C ALA A 144 -1.19 -4.27 35.78
N GLU A 145 -1.53 -5.29 36.55
CA GLU A 145 -2.84 -5.44 37.19
C GLU A 145 -3.15 -4.28 38.11
N HIS A 146 -2.18 -3.86 38.93
CA HIS A 146 -2.31 -2.68 39.79
C HIS A 146 -2.55 -1.37 39.02
N ALA A 147 -1.93 -1.24 37.84
CA ALA A 147 -2.13 -0.11 36.93
C ALA A 147 -3.40 -0.24 36.05
N GLY A 148 -4.25 -1.25 36.27
CA GLY A 148 -5.47 -1.46 35.52
C GLY A 148 -5.26 -1.96 34.09
N LEU A 149 -4.11 -2.57 33.80
CA LEU A 149 -3.75 -3.08 32.48
C LEU A 149 -4.12 -4.56 32.33
N ARG A 150 -4.72 -4.90 31.20
CA ARG A 150 -4.96 -6.29 30.82
C ARG A 150 -3.92 -6.70 29.77
N ILE A 151 -2.88 -7.42 30.19
CA ILE A 151 -1.83 -7.92 29.29
C ILE A 151 -2.41 -8.98 28.33
N GLU A 152 -2.15 -8.81 27.04
CA GLU A 152 -2.49 -9.77 25.99
C GLU A 152 -1.28 -10.66 25.64
N LYS A 153 -0.10 -10.04 25.50
CA LYS A 153 1.12 -10.74 25.10
C LYS A 153 2.32 -10.04 25.73
N TYR A 154 3.24 -10.80 26.29
CA TYR A 154 4.49 -10.31 26.87
C TYR A 154 5.70 -10.86 26.12
N ASN A 155 6.70 -10.00 25.92
CA ASN A 155 8.00 -10.35 25.35
C ASN A 155 9.10 -9.86 26.30
N GLY A 156 9.68 -10.79 27.07
CA GLY A 156 10.70 -10.50 28.07
C GLY A 156 12.03 -10.00 27.47
N ASP A 157 12.44 -10.52 26.31
CA ASP A 157 13.71 -10.14 25.65
C ASP A 157 13.77 -8.65 25.33
N HIS A 158 12.61 -8.08 24.99
CA HIS A 158 12.47 -6.67 24.66
C HIS A 158 11.82 -5.83 25.75
N ARG A 159 11.43 -6.45 26.87
CA ARG A 159 10.71 -5.79 27.97
C ARG A 159 9.41 -5.12 27.52
N LEU A 160 8.75 -5.70 26.50
CA LEU A 160 7.53 -5.18 25.85
C LEU A 160 6.32 -6.06 26.14
N PHE A 161 5.17 -5.44 26.26
CA PHE A 161 3.91 -6.14 26.25
C PHE A 161 2.81 -5.36 25.54
N PHE A 162 1.89 -6.11 24.95
CA PHE A 162 0.63 -5.57 24.47
C PHE A 162 -0.38 -5.61 25.60
N ALA A 163 -1.05 -4.50 25.85
CA ALA A 163 -2.09 -4.40 26.85
C ALA A 163 -3.28 -3.59 26.38
N TYR A 164 -4.44 -3.93 26.93
CA TYR A 164 -5.65 -3.12 26.81
C TYR A 164 -5.72 -2.16 27.97
N VAL A 165 -5.94 -0.89 27.65
CA VAL A 165 -5.93 0.24 28.59
C VAL A 165 -7.26 0.98 28.45
N ASN A 166 -7.93 1.28 29.54
CA ASN A 166 -9.13 2.08 29.51
C ASN A 166 -8.87 3.45 28.87
N ILE A 167 -9.76 3.91 28.01
CA ILE A 167 -9.64 5.19 27.30
C ILE A 167 -9.48 6.38 28.27
N ALA A 168 -10.06 6.31 29.47
CA ALA A 168 -9.93 7.36 30.46
C ALA A 168 -8.56 7.41 31.16
N ASP A 169 -7.84 6.28 31.21
CA ASP A 169 -6.69 6.10 32.12
C ASP A 169 -5.32 6.09 31.42
N TRP A 170 -5.26 5.98 30.11
CA TRP A 170 -4.00 5.83 29.37
C TRP A 170 -2.97 6.94 29.67
N ARG A 171 -3.44 8.18 29.93
CA ARG A 171 -2.56 9.33 30.25
C ARG A 171 -1.82 9.15 31.57
N ASN A 172 -2.34 8.33 32.47
CA ASN A 172 -1.74 8.07 33.76
C ASN A 172 -0.59 7.08 33.68
N LEU A 173 -0.52 6.26 32.63
CA LEU A 173 0.51 5.25 32.45
C LEU A 173 1.93 5.82 32.44
N ALA A 174 2.15 6.98 31.80
CA ALA A 174 3.46 7.61 31.78
C ALA A 174 3.95 8.02 33.20
N ARG A 175 3.04 8.16 34.16
CA ARG A 175 3.36 8.50 35.56
C ARG A 175 3.80 7.27 36.35
N GLU A 176 3.53 6.06 35.86
CA GLU A 176 3.98 4.84 36.53
C GLU A 176 5.50 4.74 36.46
N PRO A 177 6.21 4.67 37.62
CA PRO A 177 7.68 4.69 37.64
C PRO A 177 8.30 3.48 36.95
N TRP A 178 7.58 2.36 36.87
CA TRP A 178 8.03 1.11 36.26
C TRP A 178 7.83 1.07 34.73
N ILE A 179 7.10 2.02 34.17
CA ILE A 179 6.88 2.14 32.73
C ILE A 179 7.97 3.04 32.12
N GLN A 180 8.67 2.52 31.12
CA GLN A 180 9.69 3.24 30.36
C GLN A 180 9.10 3.98 29.17
N PHE A 181 8.24 3.32 28.38
CA PHE A 181 7.67 3.89 27.17
C PHE A 181 6.28 3.32 26.87
N VAL A 182 5.42 4.16 26.29
CA VAL A 182 4.05 3.84 25.89
C VAL A 182 3.80 4.33 24.47
N SER A 183 3.26 3.48 23.63
CA SER A 183 2.78 3.83 22.28
C SER A 183 1.48 3.13 21.96
N CYS A 184 0.74 3.64 20.97
CA CYS A 184 -0.37 2.88 20.40
C CYS A 184 0.15 1.57 19.79
N ALA A 185 -0.60 0.48 19.94
CA ALA A 185 -0.34 -0.71 19.16
C ALA A 185 -0.56 -0.38 17.67
N PRO A 186 0.31 -0.85 16.76
CA PRO A 186 0.07 -0.67 15.35
C PRO A 186 -1.27 -1.32 14.97
N MET A 187 -1.96 -0.73 14.01
CA MET A 187 -3.10 -1.38 13.38
C MET A 187 -2.66 -2.75 12.84
N PRO A 188 -3.56 -3.75 12.80
CA PRO A 188 -3.25 -4.97 12.07
C PRO A 188 -2.72 -4.62 10.70
N GLY A 189 -1.62 -5.26 10.28
CA GLY A 189 -1.06 -5.03 8.96
C GLY A 189 -2.13 -5.31 7.91
N GLU A 190 -2.50 -4.30 7.16
CA GLU A 190 -3.31 -4.48 5.96
C GLU A 190 -2.38 -4.87 4.80
N PRO A 191 -2.83 -5.73 3.87
CA PRO A 191 -2.06 -6.02 2.69
C PRO A 191 -1.82 -4.72 1.92
N GLU A 192 -0.58 -4.29 1.85
CA GLU A 192 -0.17 -3.22 0.93
C GLU A 192 -0.26 -3.78 -0.48
N ASP A 193 -0.91 -3.06 -1.42
CA ASP A 193 -1.16 -3.58 -2.79
C ASP A 193 0.09 -3.53 -3.70
N ARG A 194 1.19 -4.03 -3.19
CA ARG A 194 2.36 -4.42 -3.99
C ARG A 194 2.15 -5.74 -4.74
N GLU A 195 1.03 -6.38 -4.48
CA GLU A 195 0.80 -7.77 -4.83
C GLU A 195 0.66 -7.95 -6.34
N GLY A 196 -0.09 -7.06 -7.03
CA GLY A 196 -0.24 -7.12 -8.48
C GLY A 196 1.09 -6.93 -9.21
N ARG A 197 1.82 -5.86 -8.91
CA ARG A 197 3.15 -5.60 -9.48
C ARG A 197 4.17 -6.68 -9.09
N GLY A 198 4.13 -7.12 -7.81
CA GLY A 198 5.03 -8.15 -7.29
C GLY A 198 4.75 -9.51 -7.92
N MET A 199 3.48 -9.94 -8.00
CA MET A 199 3.07 -11.20 -8.59
C MET A 199 3.42 -11.30 -10.08
N HIS A 200 3.32 -10.20 -10.81
CA HIS A 200 3.66 -10.12 -12.24
C HIS A 200 5.13 -9.74 -12.49
N ARG A 201 5.97 -9.68 -11.47
CA ARG A 201 7.40 -9.29 -11.51
C ARG A 201 7.72 -7.93 -12.13
N VAL A 202 6.73 -7.06 -12.27
CA VAL A 202 6.89 -5.72 -12.85
C VAL A 202 7.99 -4.91 -12.14
N ASN A 203 8.11 -5.04 -10.81
CA ASN A 203 9.14 -4.35 -10.05
C ASN A 203 10.57 -4.73 -10.46
N LEU A 204 10.77 -5.94 -11.00
CA LEU A 204 12.09 -6.37 -11.47
C LEU A 204 12.50 -5.57 -12.71
N VAL A 205 11.62 -5.43 -13.69
CA VAL A 205 11.93 -4.73 -14.95
C VAL A 205 11.86 -3.20 -14.80
N ALA A 206 11.01 -2.69 -13.90
CA ALA A 206 10.89 -1.28 -13.62
C ALA A 206 12.10 -0.72 -12.83
N ASN A 207 12.80 -1.56 -12.04
CA ASN A 207 13.92 -1.14 -11.17
C ASN A 207 15.21 -1.94 -11.44
N ASN A 208 15.40 -2.49 -12.63
CA ASN A 208 16.57 -3.31 -12.95
C ASN A 208 17.83 -2.45 -13.10
N LYS A 209 18.56 -2.30 -12.00
CA LYS A 209 19.84 -1.57 -11.96
C LYS A 209 20.98 -2.30 -12.66
N LEU A 210 20.92 -3.64 -12.78
CA LEU A 210 22.01 -4.45 -13.34
C LEU A 210 22.15 -4.25 -14.84
N GLU A 211 21.01 -4.13 -15.55
CA GLU A 211 20.97 -3.93 -17.00
C GLU A 211 20.62 -2.50 -17.41
N ASN A 212 20.48 -1.61 -16.44
CA ASN A 212 20.04 -0.23 -16.65
C ASN A 212 18.68 -0.13 -17.37
N LEU A 213 17.83 -1.15 -17.17
CA LEU A 213 16.46 -1.18 -17.62
C LEU A 213 15.57 -0.53 -16.56
N PHE A 214 14.90 0.55 -16.91
CA PHE A 214 13.91 1.24 -16.08
C PHE A 214 12.67 1.38 -16.95
N LEU A 215 11.97 0.26 -17.13
CA LEU A 215 10.80 0.20 -17.98
C LEU A 215 9.58 0.71 -17.18
N ASP A 216 8.98 1.78 -17.67
CA ASP A 216 7.80 2.38 -17.06
C ASP A 216 6.67 2.62 -18.09
N GLY A 217 6.88 2.21 -19.35
CA GLY A 217 5.95 2.41 -20.45
C GLY A 217 6.03 3.81 -21.07
N SER A 218 7.04 4.62 -20.75
CA SER A 218 7.24 5.94 -21.35
C SER A 218 7.30 5.87 -22.87
N GLY A 219 6.56 6.78 -23.54
CA GLY A 219 6.45 6.83 -24.99
C GLY A 219 5.56 5.75 -25.61
N VAL A 220 4.82 5.00 -24.79
CA VAL A 220 3.75 4.09 -25.24
C VAL A 220 2.39 4.70 -24.92
N LYS A 221 1.49 4.69 -25.92
CA LYS A 221 0.12 5.21 -25.79
C LYS A 221 -0.87 4.08 -25.68
N VAL A 222 -1.65 4.13 -24.61
CA VAL A 222 -2.63 3.09 -24.26
C VAL A 222 -4.04 3.68 -24.21
N CYS A 223 -5.05 2.86 -24.43
CA CYS A 223 -6.45 3.27 -24.32
C CYS A 223 -7.19 2.37 -23.33
N VAL A 224 -7.89 2.99 -22.40
CA VAL A 224 -8.92 2.34 -21.58
C VAL A 224 -10.28 2.67 -22.14
N ARG A 225 -11.08 1.63 -22.42
CA ARG A 225 -12.49 1.73 -22.81
C ARG A 225 -13.35 1.22 -21.67
N ASP A 226 -14.03 2.16 -21.01
CA ASP A 226 -14.75 1.85 -19.78
C ASP A 226 -16.00 2.75 -19.58
N ASP A 227 -16.42 2.94 -18.36
CA ASP A 227 -17.70 3.51 -17.96
C ASP A 227 -17.77 5.04 -17.97
N GLY A 228 -16.71 5.72 -18.39
CA GLY A 228 -16.75 7.17 -18.55
C GLY A 228 -15.44 7.88 -18.26
N PHE A 229 -15.57 9.09 -17.75
CA PHE A 229 -14.45 9.99 -17.45
C PHE A 229 -13.58 9.43 -16.33
N VAL A 230 -12.27 9.48 -16.51
CA VAL A 230 -11.27 9.05 -15.54
C VAL A 230 -10.62 10.28 -14.88
N GLY A 231 -10.59 10.29 -13.57
CA GLY A 231 -10.01 11.37 -12.76
C GLY A 231 -11.00 12.52 -12.49
N PRO A 232 -10.53 13.64 -11.96
CA PRO A 232 -9.11 14.02 -11.83
C PRO A 232 -8.37 13.23 -10.74
N HIS A 233 -7.19 12.70 -11.08
CA HIS A 233 -6.27 12.10 -10.13
C HIS A 233 -4.83 12.47 -10.47
N ILE A 234 -4.02 12.78 -9.45
CA ILE A 234 -2.64 13.25 -9.64
C ILE A 234 -1.77 12.19 -10.31
N ASP A 235 -2.10 10.90 -10.18
CA ASP A 235 -1.38 9.80 -10.80
C ASP A 235 -1.42 9.81 -12.33
N PHE A 236 -2.37 10.52 -12.90
CA PHE A 236 -2.49 10.69 -14.36
C PHE A 236 -2.07 12.07 -14.84
N LYS A 237 -1.56 12.94 -13.96
CA LYS A 237 -1.24 14.33 -14.30
C LYS A 237 -0.34 14.42 -15.52
N ASN A 238 -0.76 15.20 -16.52
CA ASN A 238 -0.10 15.44 -17.80
C ASN A 238 0.07 14.20 -18.71
N ARG A 239 -0.63 13.09 -18.41
CA ARG A 239 -0.54 11.84 -19.18
C ARG A 239 -1.90 11.28 -19.60
N ILE A 240 -2.99 11.98 -19.37
CA ILE A 240 -4.35 11.52 -19.69
C ILE A 240 -5.05 12.41 -20.69
N THR A 241 -5.76 11.78 -21.62
CA THR A 241 -6.72 12.42 -22.53
C THR A 241 -8.05 11.67 -22.41
N ASN A 242 -9.07 12.35 -21.89
CA ASN A 242 -10.44 11.83 -21.82
C ASN A 242 -11.20 12.25 -23.10
N ASP A 243 -11.62 11.27 -23.90
CA ASP A 243 -12.48 11.46 -25.07
C ASP A 243 -13.81 10.70 -24.87
N VAL A 244 -14.56 11.17 -23.87
CA VAL A 244 -15.77 10.53 -23.34
C VAL A 244 -16.98 11.47 -23.40
N PHE A 245 -18.17 10.91 -23.47
CA PHE A 245 -19.43 11.63 -23.45
C PHE A 245 -20.25 11.19 -22.24
N GLY A 246 -20.35 12.03 -21.23
CA GLY A 246 -21.13 11.74 -20.03
C GLY A 246 -20.62 10.52 -19.22
N GLY A 247 -21.24 10.29 -18.09
CA GLY A 247 -20.88 9.18 -17.21
C GLY A 247 -19.68 9.53 -16.31
N ASN A 248 -19.87 9.36 -15.00
CA ASN A 248 -18.82 9.46 -13.97
C ASN A 248 -18.82 8.15 -13.18
N GLY A 249 -18.64 7.03 -13.89
CA GLY A 249 -18.39 5.78 -13.22
C GLY A 249 -16.99 5.78 -12.62
N THR A 250 -16.77 5.03 -11.57
CA THR A 250 -15.45 4.90 -10.91
C THR A 250 -14.70 3.64 -11.35
N HIS A 251 -15.34 2.80 -12.18
CA HIS A 251 -14.74 1.56 -12.66
C HIS A 251 -13.57 1.84 -13.60
N GLY A 252 -13.73 2.78 -14.53
CA GLY A 252 -12.66 3.22 -15.42
C GLY A 252 -11.47 3.83 -14.70
N ASP A 253 -11.68 4.54 -13.56
CA ASP A 253 -10.60 5.03 -12.70
C ASP A 253 -9.76 3.87 -12.16
N MET A 254 -10.40 2.85 -11.58
CA MET A 254 -9.74 1.66 -11.04
C MET A 254 -8.93 0.94 -12.14
N VAL A 255 -9.53 0.70 -13.29
CA VAL A 255 -8.90 0.03 -14.44
C VAL A 255 -7.68 0.81 -14.92
N SER A 256 -7.81 2.13 -15.04
CA SER A 256 -6.73 3.02 -15.48
C SER A 256 -5.57 3.07 -14.48
N GLY A 257 -5.87 3.10 -13.19
CA GLY A 257 -4.86 3.09 -12.12
C GLY A 257 -4.04 1.81 -12.13
N ILE A 258 -4.67 0.63 -12.25
CA ILE A 258 -3.96 -0.65 -12.35
C ILE A 258 -3.06 -0.68 -13.60
N LEU A 259 -3.50 -0.14 -14.72
CA LEU A 259 -2.70 -0.08 -15.94
C LEU A 259 -1.51 0.87 -15.77
N CYS A 260 -1.74 2.14 -15.36
CA CYS A 260 -0.72 3.18 -15.46
C CYS A 260 -0.78 4.28 -14.40
N GLY A 261 -1.41 4.07 -13.25
CA GLY A 261 -1.32 5.00 -12.12
C GLY A 261 0.12 5.21 -11.68
N ALA A 262 0.52 6.45 -11.41
CA ALA A 262 1.92 6.79 -11.11
C ALA A 262 2.27 6.68 -9.62
N GLY A 263 1.32 6.39 -8.72
CA GLY A 263 1.57 6.28 -7.28
C GLY A 263 2.06 7.59 -6.64
N ASN A 264 1.64 8.75 -7.15
CA ASN A 264 2.16 10.04 -6.69
C ASN A 264 1.73 10.40 -5.27
N ILE A 265 0.62 9.87 -4.79
CA ILE A 265 0.16 10.05 -3.40
C ILE A 265 0.73 8.91 -2.56
N ASP A 266 0.60 7.68 -3.05
CA ASP A 266 1.10 6.49 -2.40
C ASP A 266 1.87 5.60 -3.41
N PRO A 267 3.20 5.55 -3.33
CA PRO A 267 4.04 4.73 -4.23
C PRO A 267 3.74 3.24 -4.20
N VAL A 268 3.06 2.76 -3.16
CA VAL A 268 2.64 1.35 -3.03
C VAL A 268 1.56 1.00 -4.06
N ILE A 269 0.77 2.00 -4.48
CA ILE A 269 -0.38 1.85 -5.39
C ILE A 269 0.00 2.18 -6.85
N GLU A 270 1.26 2.07 -7.21
CA GLU A 270 1.69 2.20 -8.61
C GLU A 270 1.02 1.15 -9.51
N GLY A 271 0.51 1.59 -10.65
CA GLY A 271 0.09 0.72 -11.75
C GLY A 271 1.28 0.01 -12.42
N MET A 272 1.03 -0.81 -13.42
CA MET A 272 2.07 -1.59 -14.10
C MET A 272 3.02 -0.71 -14.93
N ALA A 273 2.48 0.27 -15.68
CA ALA A 273 3.21 1.10 -16.66
C ALA A 273 3.07 2.60 -16.33
N THR A 274 3.73 3.03 -15.27
CA THR A 274 3.57 4.34 -14.63
C THR A 274 3.90 5.55 -15.51
N GLY A 275 4.63 5.37 -16.61
CA GLY A 275 5.00 6.40 -17.57
C GLY A 275 4.16 6.43 -18.85
N ALA A 276 3.22 5.50 -19.05
CA ALA A 276 2.41 5.43 -20.26
C ALA A 276 1.45 6.63 -20.41
N GLU A 277 1.19 7.04 -21.66
CA GLU A 277 0.16 8.04 -21.98
C GLU A 277 -1.20 7.35 -22.13
N LEU A 278 -2.19 7.81 -21.37
CA LEU A 278 -3.52 7.22 -21.27
C LEU A 278 -4.55 7.99 -22.11
N PHE A 279 -5.27 7.27 -22.97
CA PHE A 279 -6.48 7.72 -23.62
C PHE A 279 -7.68 6.98 -23.04
N VAL A 280 -8.80 7.68 -22.83
CA VAL A 280 -10.01 7.10 -22.26
C VAL A 280 -11.18 7.34 -23.20
N ILE A 281 -11.94 6.27 -23.51
CA ILE A 281 -13.19 6.32 -24.27
C ILE A 281 -14.26 5.46 -23.60
N ASN A 282 -15.54 5.78 -23.85
CA ASN A 282 -16.65 4.95 -23.37
C ASN A 282 -16.74 3.62 -24.12
N TYR A 283 -17.27 2.59 -23.47
CA TYR A 283 -17.70 1.34 -24.10
C TYR A 283 -19.11 1.52 -24.70
N GLN A 284 -19.17 2.00 -25.94
CA GLN A 284 -20.39 2.19 -26.73
C GLN A 284 -20.35 1.34 -27.99
N ASP A 285 -21.44 1.32 -28.73
CA ASP A 285 -21.56 0.47 -29.94
C ASP A 285 -20.54 0.84 -31.02
N ASP A 286 -20.08 2.10 -31.04
CA ASP A 286 -19.08 2.64 -31.97
C ASP A 286 -17.61 2.52 -31.49
N PHE A 287 -17.37 1.91 -30.35
CA PHE A 287 -16.03 1.91 -29.71
C PHE A 287 -14.91 1.32 -30.58
N LEU A 288 -15.25 0.44 -31.50
CA LEU A 288 -14.27 -0.20 -32.39
C LEU A 288 -13.77 0.78 -33.45
N ASP A 289 -14.64 1.63 -33.97
CA ASP A 289 -14.27 2.66 -34.93
C ASP A 289 -13.37 3.73 -34.27
N LYS A 290 -13.78 4.20 -33.10
CA LYS A 290 -13.00 5.18 -32.33
C LYS A 290 -11.63 4.65 -31.92
N THR A 291 -11.48 3.34 -31.71
CA THR A 291 -10.17 2.71 -31.49
C THR A 291 -9.26 2.91 -32.70
N MET A 292 -9.79 2.80 -33.90
CA MET A 292 -8.99 2.99 -35.11
C MET A 292 -8.56 4.44 -35.29
N ASP A 293 -9.44 5.38 -34.98
CA ASP A 293 -9.10 6.81 -34.99
C ASP A 293 -7.97 7.10 -33.99
N LEU A 294 -8.07 6.60 -32.75
CA LEU A 294 -7.01 6.74 -31.74
C LEU A 294 -5.69 6.10 -32.18
N HIS A 295 -5.74 4.92 -32.82
CA HIS A 295 -4.54 4.28 -33.34
C HIS A 295 -3.89 5.09 -34.45
N GLN A 296 -4.67 5.53 -35.45
CA GLN A 296 -4.14 6.21 -36.65
C GLN A 296 -3.74 7.67 -36.38
N ILE A 297 -4.50 8.38 -35.56
CA ILE A 297 -4.30 9.83 -35.33
C ILE A 297 -3.39 10.05 -34.13
N ASN A 298 -3.62 9.34 -33.04
CA ASN A 298 -2.92 9.57 -31.78
C ASN A 298 -1.78 8.58 -31.52
N GLY A 299 -1.71 7.46 -32.26
CA GLY A 299 -0.66 6.44 -32.11
C GLY A 299 -0.88 5.51 -30.91
N VAL A 300 -2.13 5.32 -30.46
CA VAL A 300 -2.49 4.31 -29.46
C VAL A 300 -2.20 2.92 -30.01
N VAL A 301 -1.48 2.08 -29.25
CA VAL A 301 -1.07 0.74 -29.69
C VAL A 301 -1.61 -0.38 -28.83
N ILE A 302 -2.07 -0.07 -27.62
CA ILE A 302 -2.68 -1.06 -26.71
C ILE A 302 -4.02 -0.52 -26.25
N THR A 303 -5.03 -1.40 -26.22
CA THR A 303 -6.34 -1.08 -25.66
C THR A 303 -6.69 -2.08 -24.56
N ASN A 304 -7.27 -1.60 -23.49
CA ASN A 304 -7.87 -2.41 -22.44
C ASN A 304 -9.38 -2.23 -22.41
N SER A 305 -10.12 -3.33 -22.35
CA SER A 305 -11.59 -3.33 -22.22
C SER A 305 -12.03 -4.28 -21.12
N SER A 306 -12.54 -3.71 -20.04
CA SER A 306 -12.88 -4.42 -18.81
C SER A 306 -14.39 -4.50 -18.57
N TYR A 307 -15.18 -4.72 -19.62
CA TYR A 307 -16.64 -4.81 -19.55
C TYR A 307 -17.19 -6.08 -20.22
N SER A 308 -18.47 -6.36 -20.06
CA SER A 308 -19.15 -7.57 -20.54
C SER A 308 -20.40 -7.20 -21.34
N ASN A 309 -20.64 -7.94 -22.43
CA ASN A 309 -21.87 -7.85 -23.24
C ASN A 309 -22.72 -9.14 -23.13
N GLY A 310 -22.63 -9.83 -21.99
CA GLY A 310 -23.34 -11.09 -21.77
C GLY A 310 -22.63 -12.31 -22.35
N CYS A 311 -23.34 -13.44 -22.44
CA CYS A 311 -22.83 -14.65 -23.07
C CYS A 311 -22.42 -14.42 -24.53
N ASN A 312 -21.28 -15.00 -24.94
CA ASN A 312 -20.88 -14.92 -26.34
C ASN A 312 -21.70 -15.90 -27.21
N ALA A 313 -21.93 -15.51 -28.47
CA ALA A 313 -22.57 -16.36 -29.47
C ALA A 313 -21.54 -17.13 -30.33
N GLY A 314 -20.29 -17.22 -29.88
CA GLY A 314 -19.17 -17.74 -30.65
C GLY A 314 -18.47 -16.63 -31.44
N TYR A 315 -17.77 -16.98 -32.50
CA TYR A 315 -17.07 -16.05 -33.38
C TYR A 315 -18.07 -15.23 -34.20
N THR A 316 -18.28 -13.98 -33.82
CA THR A 316 -19.27 -13.06 -34.38
C THR A 316 -18.65 -12.01 -35.30
N ALA A 317 -19.49 -11.15 -35.89
CA ALA A 317 -19.00 -9.99 -36.64
C ALA A 317 -18.07 -9.08 -35.81
N LEU A 318 -18.36 -8.90 -34.51
CA LEU A 318 -17.47 -8.14 -33.60
C LEU A 318 -16.11 -8.81 -33.47
N SER A 319 -16.07 -10.14 -33.33
CA SER A 319 -14.79 -10.88 -33.27
C SER A 319 -14.00 -10.70 -34.57
N GLN A 320 -14.69 -10.71 -35.72
CA GLN A 320 -14.08 -10.52 -37.03
C GLN A 320 -13.51 -9.07 -37.19
N ILE A 321 -14.25 -8.07 -36.72
CA ILE A 321 -13.81 -6.67 -36.80
C ILE A 321 -12.53 -6.49 -35.97
N VAL A 322 -12.52 -6.96 -34.74
CA VAL A 322 -11.34 -6.86 -33.85
C VAL A 322 -10.13 -7.59 -34.45
N ASP A 323 -10.31 -8.79 -34.97
CA ASP A 323 -9.24 -9.54 -35.62
C ASP A 323 -8.72 -8.83 -36.88
N ARG A 324 -9.60 -8.22 -37.66
CA ARG A 324 -9.23 -7.45 -38.84
C ARG A 324 -8.44 -6.19 -38.46
N GLN A 325 -8.87 -5.49 -37.41
CA GLN A 325 -8.14 -4.32 -36.91
C GLN A 325 -6.68 -4.66 -36.56
N ILE A 326 -6.48 -5.74 -35.78
CA ILE A 326 -5.15 -6.23 -35.40
C ILE A 326 -4.34 -6.69 -36.63
N PHE A 327 -4.96 -7.42 -37.54
CA PHE A 327 -4.31 -7.94 -38.74
C PHE A 327 -3.81 -6.80 -39.68
N GLN A 328 -4.65 -5.79 -39.86
CA GLN A 328 -4.32 -4.63 -40.70
C GLN A 328 -3.35 -3.65 -40.03
N ASN A 329 -3.36 -3.58 -38.70
CA ASN A 329 -2.55 -2.69 -37.89
C ASN A 329 -1.70 -3.51 -36.93
N GLN A 330 -0.59 -4.04 -37.44
CA GLN A 330 0.21 -5.06 -36.76
C GLN A 330 0.75 -4.64 -35.38
N SER A 331 0.84 -3.36 -35.09
CA SER A 331 1.24 -2.86 -33.78
C SER A 331 0.06 -2.62 -32.81
N LEU A 332 -1.18 -2.91 -33.20
CA LEU A 332 -2.35 -2.74 -32.35
C LEU A 332 -2.63 -4.04 -31.57
N LEU A 333 -2.69 -3.96 -30.25
CA LEU A 333 -3.04 -5.05 -29.35
C LEU A 333 -4.30 -4.73 -28.57
N HIS A 334 -5.29 -5.64 -28.62
CA HIS A 334 -6.50 -5.57 -27.79
C HIS A 334 -6.39 -6.53 -26.61
N VAL A 335 -6.59 -6.02 -25.40
CA VAL A 335 -6.65 -6.79 -24.14
C VAL A 335 -8.04 -6.70 -23.55
N PHE A 336 -8.63 -7.83 -23.18
CA PHE A 336 -9.97 -7.93 -22.65
C PHE A 336 -10.00 -8.72 -21.34
N SER A 337 -10.93 -8.36 -20.45
CA SER A 337 -11.30 -9.19 -19.32
C SER A 337 -12.06 -10.44 -19.78
N ALA A 338 -11.84 -11.60 -19.18
CA ALA A 338 -12.55 -12.83 -19.55
C ALA A 338 -14.06 -12.77 -19.23
N GLY A 339 -14.40 -12.07 -18.14
CA GLY A 339 -15.74 -11.97 -17.58
C GLY A 339 -15.81 -12.56 -16.16
N ASN A 340 -16.81 -12.13 -15.41
CA ASN A 340 -17.05 -12.56 -14.02
C ASN A 340 -18.33 -13.40 -13.92
N SER A 341 -18.53 -14.30 -14.87
CA SER A 341 -19.81 -15.01 -15.10
C SER A 341 -19.63 -16.52 -15.08
N ASN A 342 -18.72 -17.04 -14.26
CA ASN A 342 -18.45 -18.48 -14.19
C ASN A 342 -19.65 -19.34 -13.78
N ASN A 343 -20.69 -18.72 -13.20
CA ASN A 343 -21.95 -19.38 -12.87
C ASN A 343 -22.94 -19.50 -14.05
N LEU A 344 -22.65 -18.88 -15.22
CA LEU A 344 -23.52 -18.92 -16.37
C LEU A 344 -23.26 -20.16 -17.23
N ASP A 345 -24.33 -20.77 -17.70
CA ASP A 345 -24.36 -21.67 -18.85
C ASP A 345 -24.77 -20.85 -20.09
N CYS A 346 -23.86 -20.70 -21.04
CA CYS A 346 -24.12 -19.97 -22.28
C CYS A 346 -24.84 -20.82 -23.37
N GLY A 347 -25.29 -22.02 -23.03
CA GLY A 347 -26.22 -22.80 -23.84
C GLY A 347 -25.63 -23.51 -25.07
N TYR A 348 -24.32 -23.66 -25.19
CA TYR A 348 -23.68 -24.38 -26.30
C TYR A 348 -23.00 -25.69 -25.91
N GLY A 349 -23.42 -26.25 -24.77
CA GLY A 349 -23.03 -27.61 -24.38
C GLY A 349 -21.70 -27.77 -23.69
N ALA A 350 -21.05 -26.68 -23.28
CA ALA A 350 -19.83 -26.74 -22.50
C ALA A 350 -20.07 -27.14 -21.04
N GLY A 351 -21.29 -26.99 -20.54
CA GLY A 351 -21.72 -27.29 -19.18
C GLY A 351 -21.58 -26.08 -18.23
N ASN A 352 -22.11 -26.25 -17.01
CA ASN A 352 -21.98 -25.25 -15.97
C ASN A 352 -20.53 -24.97 -15.65
N GLN A 353 -20.19 -23.69 -15.44
CA GLN A 353 -18.86 -23.19 -15.16
C GLN A 353 -17.86 -23.28 -16.33
N TRP A 354 -18.32 -23.60 -17.53
CA TRP A 354 -17.47 -23.69 -18.71
C TRP A 354 -18.07 -22.92 -19.88
N GLY A 355 -17.22 -22.47 -20.79
CA GLY A 355 -17.65 -21.82 -22.01
C GLY A 355 -18.36 -20.46 -21.79
N ASN A 356 -18.09 -19.78 -20.71
CA ASN A 356 -18.80 -18.57 -20.29
C ASN A 356 -17.96 -17.28 -20.39
N ILE A 357 -16.92 -17.26 -21.22
CA ILE A 357 -16.26 -16.02 -21.62
C ILE A 357 -17.29 -15.05 -22.20
N THR A 358 -17.38 -13.84 -21.67
CA THR A 358 -18.45 -12.89 -21.99
C THR A 358 -18.06 -11.90 -23.09
N GLY A 359 -19.00 -11.63 -24.00
CA GLY A 359 -18.82 -10.65 -25.09
C GLY A 359 -18.19 -11.23 -26.35
N GLY A 360 -18.75 -10.89 -27.54
CA GLY A 360 -18.31 -11.42 -28.84
C GLY A 360 -16.90 -10.97 -29.26
N HIS A 361 -16.51 -9.74 -28.95
CA HIS A 361 -15.20 -9.20 -29.28
C HIS A 361 -14.04 -9.90 -28.54
N LYS A 362 -14.27 -10.41 -27.34
CA LYS A 362 -13.28 -11.15 -26.53
C LYS A 362 -12.91 -12.50 -27.13
N ILE A 363 -13.73 -13.02 -28.05
CA ILE A 363 -13.55 -14.31 -28.74
C ILE A 363 -12.72 -14.18 -30.01
N GLY A 364 -12.21 -12.98 -30.31
CA GLY A 364 -11.23 -12.76 -31.37
C GLY A 364 -10.02 -13.70 -31.23
N LYS A 365 -9.39 -14.03 -32.35
CA LYS A 365 -8.23 -14.95 -32.41
C LYS A 365 -6.92 -14.24 -32.06
N ASN A 366 -6.85 -12.93 -32.36
CA ASN A 366 -5.64 -12.13 -32.23
C ASN A 366 -5.57 -11.36 -30.91
N VAL A 367 -6.65 -11.31 -30.13
CA VAL A 367 -6.76 -10.61 -28.86
C VAL A 367 -6.04 -11.34 -27.71
N LEU A 368 -5.79 -10.65 -26.60
CA LEU A 368 -5.49 -11.24 -25.31
C LEU A 368 -6.73 -11.18 -24.41
N THR A 369 -7.03 -12.28 -23.72
CA THR A 369 -8.15 -12.34 -22.76
C THR A 369 -7.60 -12.82 -21.42
N ALA A 370 -7.86 -12.06 -20.34
CA ALA A 370 -7.29 -12.24 -19.02
C ALA A 370 -8.28 -12.87 -18.03
N ALA A 371 -7.89 -13.97 -17.39
CA ALA A 371 -8.58 -14.53 -16.22
C ALA A 371 -8.14 -13.83 -14.93
N ASN A 372 -9.00 -13.91 -13.91
CA ASN A 372 -8.73 -13.31 -12.60
C ASN A 372 -8.13 -14.33 -11.62
N LEU A 373 -7.02 -13.95 -11.00
CA LEU A 373 -6.38 -14.70 -9.92
C LEU A 373 -6.52 -13.98 -8.58
N GLN A 374 -6.64 -14.79 -7.53
CA GLN A 374 -6.42 -14.41 -6.15
C GLN A 374 -4.91 -14.31 -5.85
N LEU A 375 -4.54 -13.74 -4.71
CA LEU A 375 -3.15 -13.66 -4.25
C LEU A 375 -2.49 -15.05 -4.12
N SER A 376 -3.27 -16.06 -3.78
CA SER A 376 -2.83 -17.46 -3.69
C SER A 376 -2.47 -18.11 -5.05
N SER A 377 -2.55 -17.38 -6.15
CA SER A 377 -2.45 -17.86 -7.53
C SER A 377 -3.59 -18.82 -7.94
N LEU A 378 -4.60 -18.98 -7.12
CA LEU A 378 -5.82 -19.70 -7.51
C LEU A 378 -6.73 -18.80 -8.35
N VAL A 379 -7.41 -19.40 -9.32
CA VAL A 379 -8.42 -18.66 -10.08
C VAL A 379 -9.55 -18.21 -9.15
N ASP A 380 -9.98 -16.97 -9.32
CA ASP A 380 -11.15 -16.48 -8.60
C ASP A 380 -12.40 -17.26 -9.05
N PRO A 381 -13.25 -17.72 -8.13
CA PRO A 381 -14.43 -18.52 -8.48
C PRO A 381 -15.38 -17.85 -9.46
N SER A 382 -15.41 -16.52 -9.52
CA SER A 382 -16.26 -15.77 -10.46
C SER A 382 -15.68 -15.68 -11.87
N SER A 383 -14.37 -15.91 -12.04
CA SER A 383 -13.68 -15.76 -13.33
C SER A 383 -14.26 -16.69 -14.40
N SER A 384 -14.69 -16.12 -15.50
CA SER A 384 -15.21 -16.88 -16.64
C SER A 384 -14.14 -17.78 -17.25
N ARG A 385 -14.58 -18.96 -17.74
CA ARG A 385 -13.72 -20.03 -18.26
C ARG A 385 -14.08 -20.39 -19.71
N GLY A 386 -13.10 -20.92 -20.41
CA GLY A 386 -13.30 -21.51 -21.74
C GLY A 386 -14.01 -22.88 -21.72
N PRO A 387 -14.01 -23.56 -22.84
CA PRO A 387 -13.51 -23.14 -24.16
C PRO A 387 -14.37 -22.02 -24.79
N THR A 388 -13.91 -21.43 -25.88
CA THR A 388 -14.80 -20.71 -26.79
C THR A 388 -15.77 -21.68 -27.44
N ARG A 389 -16.88 -21.19 -28.01
CA ARG A 389 -17.90 -22.07 -28.66
C ARG A 389 -17.33 -22.96 -29.78
N ASP A 390 -16.28 -22.51 -30.45
CA ASP A 390 -15.58 -23.25 -31.51
C ASP A 390 -14.37 -24.05 -30.98
N GLY A 391 -14.27 -24.23 -29.63
CA GLY A 391 -13.30 -25.09 -28.98
C GLY A 391 -11.89 -24.48 -28.77
N ARG A 392 -11.68 -23.20 -29.12
CA ARG A 392 -10.36 -22.56 -28.92
C ARG A 392 -10.09 -22.27 -27.45
N LEU A 393 -8.80 -22.20 -27.12
CA LEU A 393 -8.32 -21.79 -25.80
C LEU A 393 -8.68 -20.34 -25.54
N SER A 394 -9.34 -20.11 -24.42
CA SER A 394 -9.60 -18.83 -23.78
C SER A 394 -9.97 -19.12 -22.32
N PRO A 395 -9.55 -18.30 -21.32
CA PRO A 395 -8.71 -17.13 -21.48
C PRO A 395 -7.33 -17.50 -22.02
N HIS A 396 -6.54 -16.49 -22.46
CA HIS A 396 -5.19 -16.72 -22.95
C HIS A 396 -4.15 -16.68 -21.81
N ILE A 397 -4.39 -15.85 -20.80
CA ILE A 397 -3.45 -15.58 -19.73
C ILE A 397 -4.20 -15.26 -18.43
N SER A 398 -3.55 -15.43 -17.31
CA SER A 398 -4.10 -15.08 -15.99
C SER A 398 -3.28 -13.96 -15.33
N ALA A 399 -3.97 -13.08 -14.62
CA ALA A 399 -3.35 -12.03 -13.83
C ALA A 399 -4.11 -11.80 -12.53
N ARG A 400 -3.44 -11.20 -11.55
CA ARG A 400 -4.04 -10.77 -10.30
C ARG A 400 -5.17 -9.78 -10.59
N GLY A 401 -6.33 -10.00 -10.01
CA GLY A 401 -7.48 -9.12 -10.16
C GLY A 401 -8.39 -9.06 -8.94
N THR A 402 -8.15 -9.86 -7.90
CA THR A 402 -9.01 -9.88 -6.72
C THR A 402 -8.54 -8.86 -5.68
N ASN A 403 -9.42 -7.96 -5.24
CA ASN A 403 -9.18 -6.96 -4.19
C ASN A 403 -7.92 -6.10 -4.47
N GLN A 404 -7.81 -5.51 -5.65
CA GLN A 404 -6.74 -4.58 -5.96
C GLN A 404 -7.10 -3.15 -5.54
N LEU A 405 -6.18 -2.48 -4.86
CA LEU A 405 -6.26 -1.06 -4.55
C LEU A 405 -5.81 -0.28 -5.78
N SER A 406 -6.58 0.73 -6.17
CA SER A 406 -6.31 1.53 -7.37
C SER A 406 -6.95 2.90 -7.29
N THR A 407 -6.70 3.75 -8.27
CA THR A 407 -7.18 5.13 -8.30
C THR A 407 -8.70 5.23 -8.35
N GLN A 408 -9.20 6.31 -7.76
CA GLN A 408 -10.56 6.84 -7.90
C GLN A 408 -10.46 8.36 -8.11
N ASP A 409 -11.51 8.99 -8.65
CA ASP A 409 -11.55 10.43 -8.80
C ASP A 409 -11.33 11.19 -7.49
N GLY A 410 -10.92 12.46 -7.55
CA GLY A 410 -10.71 13.29 -6.37
C GLY A 410 -9.42 12.98 -5.58
N ASN A 411 -8.43 12.34 -6.20
CA ASN A 411 -7.14 11.98 -5.57
C ASN A 411 -7.26 11.01 -4.39
N ILE A 412 -8.18 10.07 -4.48
CA ILE A 412 -8.33 8.97 -3.53
C ILE A 412 -8.14 7.62 -4.22
N TYR A 413 -8.06 6.56 -3.43
CA TYR A 413 -7.94 5.20 -3.92
C TYR A 413 -9.14 4.36 -3.49
N GLN A 414 -9.44 3.33 -4.27
CA GLN A 414 -10.53 2.39 -4.03
C GLN A 414 -10.07 0.95 -4.21
N VAL A 415 -10.71 0.04 -3.52
CA VAL A 415 -10.53 -1.40 -3.75
C VAL A 415 -11.48 -1.85 -4.85
N GLY A 416 -10.95 -2.51 -5.86
CA GLY A 416 -11.71 -3.12 -6.92
C GLY A 416 -11.27 -4.54 -7.24
N GLY A 417 -11.91 -5.18 -8.21
CA GLY A 417 -11.55 -6.57 -8.51
C GLY A 417 -12.22 -7.14 -9.75
N GLY A 418 -12.10 -8.47 -9.86
CA GLY A 418 -12.59 -9.23 -10.97
C GLY A 418 -11.62 -9.30 -12.15
N THR A 419 -12.05 -9.92 -13.23
CA THR A 419 -11.31 -9.93 -14.49
C THR A 419 -11.09 -8.51 -15.05
N SER A 420 -11.91 -7.55 -14.57
CA SER A 420 -11.78 -6.12 -14.87
C SER A 420 -10.49 -5.53 -14.32
N ALA A 421 -9.96 -6.03 -13.20
CA ALA A 421 -8.69 -5.63 -12.62
C ALA A 421 -7.51 -6.46 -13.16
N ALA A 422 -7.74 -7.72 -13.51
CA ALA A 422 -6.72 -8.58 -14.12
C ALA A 422 -6.31 -8.08 -15.53
N SER A 423 -7.26 -7.69 -16.35
CA SER A 423 -7.04 -7.24 -17.72
C SER A 423 -6.09 -6.04 -17.83
N PRO A 424 -6.27 -4.94 -17.07
CA PRO A 424 -5.34 -3.82 -17.11
C PRO A 424 -3.95 -4.19 -16.57
N GLY A 425 -3.84 -5.17 -15.68
CA GLY A 425 -2.55 -5.76 -15.30
C GLY A 425 -1.82 -6.35 -16.50
N VAL A 426 -2.51 -7.14 -17.32
CA VAL A 426 -1.98 -7.69 -18.58
C VAL A 426 -1.63 -6.59 -19.57
N ALA A 427 -2.51 -5.60 -19.75
CA ALA A 427 -2.26 -4.48 -20.66
C ALA A 427 -1.05 -3.65 -20.24
N GLY A 428 -0.86 -3.45 -18.92
CA GLY A 428 0.29 -2.75 -18.40
C GLY A 428 1.61 -3.50 -18.61
N VAL A 429 1.64 -4.82 -18.38
CA VAL A 429 2.84 -5.65 -18.72
C VAL A 429 3.10 -5.60 -20.23
N ALA A 430 2.07 -5.70 -21.07
CA ALA A 430 2.23 -5.52 -22.51
C ALA A 430 2.84 -4.14 -22.84
N THR A 431 2.44 -3.08 -22.12
CA THR A 431 2.99 -1.73 -22.30
C THR A 431 4.48 -1.67 -22.00
N LEU A 432 4.95 -2.35 -20.95
CA LEU A 432 6.38 -2.46 -20.65
C LEU A 432 7.15 -3.21 -21.74
N LEU A 433 6.57 -4.27 -22.31
CA LEU A 433 7.16 -4.99 -23.45
C LEU A 433 7.26 -4.11 -24.72
N TYR A 434 6.25 -3.24 -24.97
CA TYR A 434 6.33 -2.24 -26.05
C TYR A 434 7.44 -1.22 -25.78
N ASP A 435 7.57 -0.72 -24.56
CA ASP A 435 8.66 0.19 -24.16
C ASP A 435 10.02 -0.47 -24.38
N ALA A 436 10.20 -1.69 -23.88
CA ALA A 436 11.45 -2.46 -24.08
C ALA A 436 11.77 -2.64 -25.56
N TYR A 437 10.81 -3.13 -26.35
CA TYR A 437 11.03 -3.35 -27.77
C TYR A 437 11.43 -2.06 -28.51
N LYS A 438 10.73 -0.95 -28.24
CA LYS A 438 11.04 0.35 -28.83
C LYS A 438 12.44 0.81 -28.51
N ARG A 439 12.90 0.66 -27.27
CA ARG A 439 14.26 1.06 -26.87
C ARG A 439 15.35 0.27 -27.63
N PHE A 440 15.12 -1.01 -27.87
CA PHE A 440 16.08 -1.86 -28.58
C PHE A 440 15.94 -1.83 -30.11
N ASN A 441 14.83 -1.28 -30.63
CA ASN A 441 14.55 -1.28 -32.09
C ASN A 441 14.30 0.13 -32.64
N GLY A 442 15.08 1.11 -32.20
CA GLY A 442 15.07 2.46 -32.77
C GLY A 442 13.74 3.20 -32.68
N GLY A 443 12.92 2.94 -31.66
CA GLY A 443 11.64 3.60 -31.42
C GLY A 443 10.44 3.02 -32.20
N VAL A 444 10.64 1.94 -32.95
CA VAL A 444 9.57 1.28 -33.71
C VAL A 444 8.70 0.42 -32.78
N ASN A 445 7.39 0.48 -32.97
CA ASN A 445 6.47 -0.38 -32.22
C ASN A 445 6.60 -1.85 -32.64
N PRO A 446 6.51 -2.83 -31.71
CA PRO A 446 6.53 -4.24 -32.02
C PRO A 446 5.27 -4.68 -32.80
N PRO A 447 5.34 -5.79 -33.54
CA PRO A 447 4.13 -6.51 -33.92
C PRO A 447 3.39 -7.03 -32.68
N SER A 448 2.09 -6.80 -32.60
CA SER A 448 1.24 -7.25 -31.47
C SER A 448 1.26 -8.78 -31.31
N ALA A 449 1.39 -9.52 -32.43
CA ALA A 449 1.56 -10.96 -32.41
C ALA A 449 2.83 -11.42 -31.66
N LEU A 450 3.93 -10.67 -31.78
CA LEU A 450 5.16 -10.93 -31.01
C LEU A 450 4.90 -10.74 -29.52
N ILE A 451 4.28 -9.63 -29.14
CA ILE A 451 3.97 -9.34 -27.72
C ILE A 451 3.03 -10.39 -27.14
N LYS A 452 1.97 -10.75 -27.86
CA LYS A 452 1.07 -11.85 -27.46
C LYS A 452 1.84 -13.16 -27.27
N ALA A 453 2.69 -13.54 -28.23
CA ALA A 453 3.47 -14.76 -28.15
C ALA A 453 4.47 -14.73 -26.97
N THR A 454 5.12 -13.59 -26.72
CA THR A 454 6.03 -13.42 -25.58
C THR A 454 5.29 -13.63 -24.27
N ILE A 455 4.17 -12.92 -24.04
CA ILE A 455 3.35 -13.05 -22.83
C ILE A 455 2.92 -14.52 -22.60
N MET A 456 2.48 -15.20 -23.63
CA MET A 456 2.04 -16.59 -23.51
C MET A 456 3.21 -17.56 -23.27
N ASN A 457 4.39 -17.31 -23.87
CA ASN A 457 5.54 -18.21 -23.77
C ASN A 457 6.33 -18.04 -22.47
N THR A 458 6.31 -16.85 -21.86
CA THR A 458 6.98 -16.58 -20.58
C THR A 458 6.08 -16.77 -19.36
N ALA A 459 4.79 -17.03 -19.57
CA ALA A 459 3.85 -17.26 -18.48
C ALA A 459 4.31 -18.39 -17.54
N THR A 460 4.12 -18.19 -16.25
CA THR A 460 4.33 -19.26 -15.27
C THR A 460 3.12 -20.19 -15.26
N ASP A 461 3.31 -21.42 -15.75
CA ASP A 461 2.25 -22.45 -15.81
C ASP A 461 1.74 -22.79 -14.39
N ILE A 462 0.42 -22.82 -14.24
CA ILE A 462 -0.27 -23.16 -12.98
C ILE A 462 -1.54 -23.97 -13.28
N GLY A 463 -1.99 -24.73 -12.30
CA GLY A 463 -3.14 -25.60 -12.44
C GLY A 463 -2.79 -26.95 -13.08
N THR A 464 -3.48 -27.31 -14.14
CA THR A 464 -3.15 -28.52 -14.93
C THR A 464 -1.94 -28.23 -15.80
N PRO A 465 -0.91 -29.09 -15.85
CA PRO A 465 0.25 -28.85 -16.69
C PRO A 465 -0.08 -28.58 -18.16
N GLY A 466 0.48 -27.49 -18.68
CA GLY A 466 0.19 -26.98 -20.03
C GLY A 466 -1.04 -26.07 -20.08
N PRO A 467 -1.29 -25.44 -21.24
CA PRO A 467 -2.40 -24.48 -21.37
C PRO A 467 -3.77 -25.11 -21.14
N ASP A 468 -4.60 -24.45 -20.34
CA ASP A 468 -5.93 -24.91 -19.97
C ASP A 468 -7.01 -23.83 -20.08
N TYR A 469 -8.28 -24.20 -19.96
CA TYR A 469 -9.45 -23.31 -20.12
C TYR A 469 -9.76 -22.44 -18.87
N ILE A 470 -8.98 -22.56 -17.81
CA ILE A 470 -9.12 -21.81 -16.56
C ILE A 470 -8.09 -20.71 -16.51
N TYR A 471 -6.82 -21.09 -16.67
CA TYR A 471 -5.65 -20.22 -16.48
C TYR A 471 -5.02 -19.73 -17.79
N GLY A 472 -5.45 -20.28 -18.94
CA GLY A 472 -4.77 -20.03 -20.20
C GLY A 472 -3.39 -20.66 -20.23
N TYR A 473 -2.36 -19.87 -20.56
CA TYR A 473 -0.94 -20.28 -20.49
C TYR A 473 -0.32 -20.14 -19.09
N GLY A 474 -1.08 -19.60 -18.12
CA GLY A 474 -0.63 -19.43 -16.75
C GLY A 474 -0.63 -17.98 -16.29
N VAL A 475 0.17 -17.66 -15.26
CA VAL A 475 0.31 -16.32 -14.70
C VAL A 475 1.24 -15.48 -15.57
N ILE A 476 0.82 -14.25 -15.89
CA ILE A 476 1.66 -13.31 -16.64
C ILE A 476 2.93 -12.97 -15.85
N ASP A 477 4.05 -12.89 -16.58
CA ASP A 477 5.39 -12.58 -16.07
C ASP A 477 6.00 -11.46 -16.93
N ALA A 478 6.50 -10.35 -16.30
CA ALA A 478 7.04 -9.17 -16.97
C ALA A 478 8.55 -9.27 -17.26
#